data_31ce69d7c2bdfe074c4ba03848eddfbd
#
_entry.id   31ce69d7c2bdfe074c4ba03848eddfbd
#
_cell.length_a   1.000
_cell.length_b   1.000
_cell.length_c   1.000
_cell.angle_alpha   90.00
_cell.angle_beta   90.00
_cell.angle_gamma   90.00
#
_symmetry.space_group_name_H-M   'P 1'
#
loop_
_entity.id
_entity.type
_entity.pdbx_description
1 polymer ?
#
loop_
_entity_poly.entity_id
_entity_poly.type
_entity_poly.pdbx_seq_one_letter_code
_entity_poly.pdbx_strand_id
1 'polypeptide(L)'
;MSNRKKIIAGVAGVCALFFGFVAVRIGAHPNDDSIKRVQIQGDTAAKIGKEAYKDAYPLQYNSFMKNNEESPSPTGYGGSMEGNSHLEHQPEMLENFKGYKFAIQYDDDRGHTYAGYDLLHTKRLPGQKGSCLQCKGSYVYDVYFKEGGWAYASKPFDEVAAPITMDEWFGCSTCHDPETMELRVYQQGFIESMAKRGVDVNAATHNEMRAYVCSQCHTEYYFTAEDGRVAHPYENGLDAESEYQYYQSGQAGGFKGDWMHPDSKTMMLKAQHPEFETWAT
;
A
#
# COMPACT_ATOMS: atom_id res chain seq x y z
N MET A 1 52.12 -8.14 -37.47
CA MET A 1 50.82 -8.64 -36.91
C MET A 1 49.94 -9.02 -38.09
N SER A 2 49.42 -10.24 -38.12
CA SER A 2 48.49 -10.66 -39.18
C SER A 2 47.18 -9.85 -39.12
N ASN A 3 46.52 -9.69 -40.24
CA ASN A 3 45.26 -8.94 -40.33
C ASN A 3 44.20 -9.47 -39.32
N ARG A 4 44.21 -10.77 -39.04
CA ARG A 4 43.37 -11.38 -37.99
C ARG A 4 43.64 -10.82 -36.59
N LYS A 5 44.89 -10.64 -36.20
CA LYS A 5 45.25 -10.07 -34.89
C LYS A 5 44.82 -8.58 -34.77
N LYS A 6 44.87 -7.81 -35.85
CA LYS A 6 44.40 -6.43 -35.89
C LYS A 6 42.89 -6.34 -35.76
N ILE A 7 42.13 -7.22 -36.40
CA ILE A 7 40.66 -7.27 -36.29
C ILE A 7 40.25 -7.66 -34.87
N ILE A 8 40.86 -8.68 -34.27
CA ILE A 8 40.55 -9.10 -32.89
C ILE A 8 40.86 -7.97 -31.89
N ALA A 9 41.98 -7.28 -32.04
CA ALA A 9 42.33 -6.15 -31.17
C ALA A 9 41.33 -4.98 -31.32
N GLY A 10 40.88 -4.70 -32.55
CA GLY A 10 39.87 -3.69 -32.83
C GLY A 10 38.52 -4.03 -32.19
N VAL A 11 38.03 -5.25 -32.35
CA VAL A 11 36.77 -5.72 -31.74
C VAL A 11 36.86 -5.69 -30.22
N ALA A 12 37.96 -6.18 -29.63
CA ALA A 12 38.16 -6.15 -28.20
C ALA A 12 38.19 -4.70 -27.65
N GLY A 13 38.81 -3.77 -28.38
CA GLY A 13 38.80 -2.33 -28.02
C GLY A 13 37.39 -1.71 -28.01
N VAL A 14 36.60 -2.01 -29.06
CA VAL A 14 35.21 -1.52 -29.16
C VAL A 14 34.32 -2.10 -28.02
N CYS A 15 34.48 -3.42 -27.77
CA CYS A 15 33.77 -4.04 -26.65
C CYS A 15 34.15 -3.43 -25.29
N ALA A 16 35.47 -3.22 -25.04
CA ALA A 16 35.94 -2.62 -23.80
C ALA A 16 35.39 -1.17 -23.61
N LEU A 17 35.36 -0.36 -24.68
CA LEU A 17 34.78 0.98 -24.67
C LEU A 17 33.27 0.93 -24.43
N PHE A 18 32.55 -0.01 -25.06
CA PHE A 18 31.11 -0.16 -24.88
C PHE A 18 30.79 -0.60 -23.44
N PHE A 19 31.45 -1.64 -22.93
CA PHE A 19 31.24 -2.09 -21.55
C PHE A 19 31.70 -1.05 -20.53
N GLY A 20 32.78 -0.32 -20.79
CA GLY A 20 33.20 0.81 -19.97
C GLY A 20 32.16 1.93 -19.94
N PHE A 21 31.58 2.30 -21.09
CA PHE A 21 30.53 3.29 -21.18
C PHE A 21 29.25 2.85 -20.45
N VAL A 22 28.84 1.59 -20.63
CA VAL A 22 27.68 1.00 -19.92
C VAL A 22 27.94 0.97 -18.42
N ALA A 23 29.12 0.54 -17.98
CA ALA A 23 29.47 0.50 -16.55
C ALA A 23 29.50 1.90 -15.92
N VAL A 24 30.00 2.93 -16.63
CA VAL A 24 29.97 4.34 -16.19
C VAL A 24 28.51 4.83 -16.11
N ARG A 25 27.66 4.46 -17.08
CA ARG A 25 26.23 4.82 -17.04
C ARG A 25 25.46 4.13 -15.94
N ILE A 26 25.77 2.86 -15.65
CA ILE A 26 25.14 2.11 -14.55
C ILE A 26 25.66 2.62 -13.18
N GLY A 27 26.97 2.97 -13.09
CA GLY A 27 27.56 3.50 -11.85
C GLY A 27 27.30 4.99 -11.60
N ALA A 28 26.86 5.72 -12.63
CA ALA A 28 26.50 7.13 -12.53
C ALA A 28 24.99 7.32 -12.27
N HIS A 29 24.38 6.47 -11.42
CA HIS A 29 23.13 6.89 -10.82
C HIS A 29 23.45 8.11 -9.94
N PRO A 30 22.78 9.25 -10.15
CA PRO A 30 22.92 10.37 -9.24
C PRO A 30 22.64 9.86 -7.84
N ASN A 31 23.53 10.08 -6.90
CA ASN A 31 23.22 9.90 -5.50
C ASN A 31 21.92 10.65 -5.22
N ASP A 32 21.10 10.12 -4.34
CA ASP A 32 19.82 10.71 -3.97
C ASP A 32 19.94 12.19 -3.60
N ASP A 33 21.07 12.59 -3.06
CA ASP A 33 21.46 13.99 -2.73
C ASP A 33 21.57 14.93 -3.94
N SER A 34 21.68 14.38 -5.18
CA SER A 34 21.71 15.20 -6.41
C SER A 34 20.32 15.53 -6.95
N ILE A 35 19.27 14.87 -6.45
CA ILE A 35 17.88 15.09 -6.87
C ILE A 35 17.39 16.36 -6.18
N LYS A 36 17.16 17.41 -6.97
CA LYS A 36 16.51 18.62 -6.46
C LYS A 36 15.03 18.36 -6.28
N ARG A 37 14.61 18.27 -5.02
CA ARG A 37 13.20 18.18 -4.66
C ARG A 37 12.60 19.58 -4.55
N VAL A 38 11.45 19.79 -5.19
CA VAL A 38 10.71 21.05 -5.10
C VAL A 38 9.88 21.02 -3.82
N GLN A 39 10.05 22.05 -2.98
CA GLN A 39 9.29 22.18 -1.74
C GLN A 39 7.85 22.61 -2.06
N ILE A 40 6.90 21.87 -1.51
CA ILE A 40 5.47 22.24 -1.57
C ILE A 40 5.22 23.33 -0.53
N GLN A 41 4.57 24.40 -0.95
CA GLN A 41 4.26 25.53 -0.07
C GLN A 41 2.96 25.29 0.70
N GLY A 42 2.87 25.85 1.91
CA GLY A 42 1.70 25.72 2.77
C GLY A 42 1.99 24.97 4.07
N ASP A 43 1.01 24.85 4.92
CA ASP A 43 1.05 24.00 6.10
C ASP A 43 0.84 22.51 5.74
N THR A 44 0.97 21.62 6.71
CA THR A 44 0.84 20.16 6.47
C THR A 44 -0.52 19.81 5.88
N ALA A 45 -1.60 20.45 6.33
CA ALA A 45 -2.95 20.18 5.82
C ALA A 45 -3.06 20.54 4.32
N ALA A 46 -2.52 21.70 3.92
CA ALA A 46 -2.50 22.11 2.51
C ALA A 46 -1.65 21.20 1.61
N LYS A 47 -0.73 20.41 2.19
CA LYS A 47 0.18 19.51 1.46
C LYS A 47 -0.33 18.06 1.39
N ILE A 48 -1.45 17.73 2.02
CA ILE A 48 -2.02 16.37 1.95
C ILE A 48 -2.64 16.11 0.58
N GLY A 49 -3.41 17.08 0.06
CA GLY A 49 -4.11 16.97 -1.21
C GLY A 49 -3.15 16.82 -2.41
N LYS A 50 -3.53 15.99 -3.37
CA LYS A 50 -2.70 15.72 -4.56
C LYS A 50 -2.55 16.92 -5.48
N GLU A 51 -3.54 17.84 -5.52
CA GLU A 51 -3.48 19.05 -6.36
C GLU A 51 -2.33 19.99 -5.96
N ALA A 52 -1.90 19.97 -4.68
CA ALA A 52 -0.76 20.75 -4.21
C ALA A 52 0.56 20.42 -4.95
N TYR A 53 0.64 19.24 -5.56
CA TYR A 53 1.84 18.75 -6.25
C TYR A 53 1.86 19.02 -7.75
N LYS A 54 0.74 19.46 -8.31
CA LYS A 54 0.53 19.62 -9.76
C LYS A 54 1.56 20.50 -10.44
N ASP A 55 1.81 21.68 -9.88
CA ASP A 55 2.74 22.65 -10.47
C ASP A 55 4.20 22.34 -10.16
N ALA A 56 4.46 21.77 -8.98
CA ALA A 56 5.81 21.41 -8.55
C ALA A 56 6.32 20.13 -9.23
N TYR A 57 5.44 19.18 -9.48
CA TYR A 57 5.75 17.85 -10.03
C TYR A 57 4.80 17.45 -11.18
N PRO A 58 4.70 18.25 -12.26
CA PRO A 58 3.66 18.07 -13.27
C PRO A 58 3.72 16.72 -14.00
N LEU A 59 4.91 16.16 -14.23
CA LEU A 59 5.05 14.87 -14.92
C LEU A 59 4.55 13.72 -14.03
N GLN A 60 4.93 13.73 -12.76
CA GLN A 60 4.51 12.72 -11.77
C GLN A 60 3.02 12.83 -11.48
N TYR A 61 2.52 14.06 -11.29
CA TYR A 61 1.09 14.32 -11.10
C TYR A 61 0.26 13.79 -12.28
N ASN A 62 0.63 14.17 -13.51
CA ASN A 62 -0.08 13.70 -14.70
C ASN A 62 0.00 12.18 -14.88
N SER A 63 1.12 11.57 -14.54
CA SER A 63 1.27 10.11 -14.56
C SER A 63 0.37 9.44 -13.51
N PHE A 64 0.32 9.99 -12.31
CA PHE A 64 -0.58 9.51 -11.26
C PHE A 64 -2.05 9.63 -11.66
N MET A 65 -2.46 10.76 -12.26
CA MET A 65 -3.84 11.00 -12.69
C MET A 65 -4.31 10.08 -13.84
N LYS A 66 -3.40 9.39 -14.52
CA LYS A 66 -3.78 8.32 -15.47
C LYS A 66 -4.49 7.14 -14.79
N ASN A 67 -4.37 6.98 -13.50
CA ASN A 67 -5.18 6.02 -12.75
C ASN A 67 -6.70 6.31 -12.84
N ASN A 68 -7.10 7.52 -13.26
CA ASN A 68 -8.52 7.84 -13.52
C ASN A 68 -9.03 7.30 -14.87
N GLU A 69 -8.14 6.86 -15.75
CA GLU A 69 -8.55 6.30 -17.03
C GLU A 69 -9.14 4.90 -16.81
N GLU A 70 -10.42 4.76 -17.07
CA GLU A 70 -11.08 3.46 -16.99
C GLU A 70 -10.72 2.60 -18.19
N SER A 71 -10.12 1.47 -17.95
CA SER A 71 -9.76 0.52 -19.00
C SER A 71 -9.71 -0.91 -18.44
N PRO A 72 -10.09 -1.92 -19.25
CA PRO A 72 -9.88 -3.30 -18.87
C PRO A 72 -8.37 -3.59 -18.82
N SER A 73 -7.98 -4.47 -17.89
CA SER A 73 -6.61 -4.96 -17.85
C SER A 73 -6.27 -5.74 -19.12
N PRO A 74 -5.09 -5.53 -19.72
CA PRO A 74 -4.64 -6.33 -20.86
C PRO A 74 -4.51 -7.82 -20.56
N THR A 75 -4.38 -8.18 -19.29
CA THR A 75 -4.28 -9.57 -18.83
C THR A 75 -5.64 -10.22 -18.56
N GLY A 76 -6.73 -9.43 -18.56
CA GLY A 76 -8.06 -9.87 -18.18
C GLY A 76 -8.29 -9.97 -16.66
N TYR A 77 -7.29 -9.59 -15.85
CA TYR A 77 -7.38 -9.55 -14.38
C TYR A 77 -7.16 -8.13 -13.88
N GLY A 78 -8.02 -7.68 -12.96
CA GLY A 78 -7.97 -6.31 -12.45
C GLY A 78 -8.26 -5.29 -13.55
N GLY A 79 -7.74 -4.09 -13.39
CA GLY A 79 -7.97 -2.93 -14.25
C GLY A 79 -8.62 -1.81 -13.47
N SER A 80 -9.13 -0.80 -14.18
CA SER A 80 -9.77 0.37 -13.57
C SER A 80 -11.27 0.50 -13.87
N MET A 81 -11.89 -0.57 -14.37
CA MET A 81 -13.31 -0.58 -14.70
C MET A 81 -14.19 -0.57 -13.44
N GLU A 82 -15.18 0.32 -13.41
CA GLU A 82 -16.17 0.33 -12.35
C GLU A 82 -17.06 -0.93 -12.40
N GLY A 83 -17.34 -1.49 -11.20
CA GLY A 83 -18.32 -2.56 -11.05
C GLY A 83 -17.88 -3.92 -11.61
N ASN A 84 -16.60 -4.16 -11.82
CA ASN A 84 -16.09 -5.48 -12.18
C ASN A 84 -16.14 -6.41 -10.96
N SER A 85 -17.20 -7.17 -10.85
CA SER A 85 -17.54 -7.92 -9.62
C SER A 85 -16.93 -9.33 -9.62
N HIS A 86 -16.10 -9.63 -8.63
CA HIS A 86 -15.63 -10.98 -8.36
C HIS A 86 -16.79 -11.95 -8.10
N LEU A 87 -17.87 -11.48 -7.47
CA LEU A 87 -19.03 -12.33 -7.16
C LEU A 87 -19.81 -12.76 -8.42
N GLU A 88 -19.70 -11.98 -9.51
CA GLU A 88 -20.30 -12.35 -10.81
C GLU A 88 -19.40 -13.31 -11.58
N HIS A 89 -18.09 -13.10 -11.53
CA HIS A 89 -17.10 -13.93 -12.24
C HIS A 89 -16.77 -15.23 -11.51
N GLN A 90 -16.91 -15.24 -10.18
CA GLN A 90 -16.58 -16.36 -9.29
C GLN A 90 -17.70 -16.54 -8.26
N PRO A 91 -18.88 -17.04 -8.71
CA PRO A 91 -20.08 -17.12 -7.87
C PRO A 91 -19.93 -18.03 -6.64
N GLU A 92 -18.96 -18.95 -6.62
CA GLU A 92 -18.60 -19.74 -5.44
C GLU A 92 -18.13 -18.87 -4.26
N MET A 93 -17.66 -17.65 -4.52
CA MET A 93 -17.30 -16.72 -3.45
C MET A 93 -18.51 -16.29 -2.61
N LEU A 94 -19.72 -16.28 -3.18
CA LEU A 94 -20.95 -16.02 -2.42
C LEU A 94 -21.15 -17.05 -1.32
N GLU A 95 -20.83 -18.32 -1.59
CA GLU A 95 -20.93 -19.37 -0.59
C GLU A 95 -19.73 -19.32 0.37
N ASN A 96 -18.51 -19.17 -0.16
CA ASN A 96 -17.29 -19.14 0.65
C ASN A 96 -17.26 -17.98 1.66
N PHE A 97 -17.78 -16.81 1.28
CA PHE A 97 -17.86 -15.62 2.16
C PHE A 97 -19.23 -15.46 2.82
N LYS A 98 -20.10 -16.46 2.79
CA LYS A 98 -21.41 -16.39 3.40
C LYS A 98 -21.31 -16.02 4.89
N GLY A 99 -22.02 -14.95 5.27
CA GLY A 99 -21.96 -14.38 6.62
C GLY A 99 -20.87 -13.32 6.80
N TYR A 100 -20.04 -13.08 5.80
CA TYR A 100 -19.02 -12.02 5.80
C TYR A 100 -19.34 -10.94 4.75
N LYS A 101 -18.80 -9.75 4.94
CA LYS A 101 -19.12 -8.58 4.10
C LYS A 101 -18.71 -8.74 2.63
N PHE A 102 -17.77 -9.62 2.30
CA PHE A 102 -17.37 -9.90 0.92
C PHE A 102 -18.47 -10.61 0.11
N ALA A 103 -19.38 -11.35 0.77
CA ALA A 103 -20.56 -11.88 0.09
C ALA A 103 -21.60 -10.80 -0.27
N ILE A 104 -21.46 -9.57 0.23
CA ILE A 104 -22.35 -8.45 -0.10
C ILE A 104 -21.86 -7.74 -1.36
N GLN A 105 -20.55 -7.49 -1.45
CA GLN A 105 -19.87 -6.87 -2.58
C GLN A 105 -18.38 -7.19 -2.51
N TYR A 106 -17.83 -7.64 -3.63
CA TYR A 106 -16.40 -7.85 -3.81
C TYR A 106 -16.04 -7.56 -5.26
N ASP A 107 -15.54 -6.37 -5.50
CA ASP A 107 -15.19 -5.87 -6.83
C ASP A 107 -13.68 -5.84 -7.00
N ASP A 108 -13.19 -5.87 -8.23
CA ASP A 108 -11.80 -5.62 -8.56
C ASP A 108 -11.38 -4.22 -8.10
N ASP A 109 -10.16 -4.13 -7.57
CA ASP A 109 -9.59 -2.86 -7.16
C ASP A 109 -9.27 -2.01 -8.39
N ARG A 110 -9.65 -0.73 -8.33
CA ARG A 110 -9.26 0.27 -9.32
C ARG A 110 -7.97 0.97 -8.91
N GLY A 111 -7.45 1.84 -9.78
CA GLY A 111 -6.25 2.64 -9.48
C GLY A 111 -6.38 3.47 -8.21
N HIS A 112 -5.26 3.83 -7.60
CA HIS A 112 -5.18 4.53 -6.31
C HIS A 112 -6.03 5.80 -6.21
N THR A 113 -6.27 6.51 -7.32
CA THR A 113 -7.13 7.70 -7.36
C THR A 113 -8.59 7.41 -6.99
N TYR A 114 -9.04 6.17 -7.17
CA TYR A 114 -10.38 5.72 -6.80
C TYR A 114 -10.50 5.22 -5.36
N ALA A 115 -9.38 5.10 -4.62
CA ALA A 115 -9.39 4.48 -3.29
C ALA A 115 -10.39 5.10 -2.30
N GLY A 116 -10.58 6.42 -2.36
CA GLY A 116 -11.59 7.13 -1.55
C GLY A 116 -12.99 6.96 -2.12
N TYR A 117 -13.14 7.14 -3.42
CA TYR A 117 -14.44 7.02 -4.07
C TYR A 117 -15.05 5.63 -3.86
N ASP A 118 -14.30 4.58 -4.15
CA ASP A 118 -14.80 3.20 -4.03
C ASP A 118 -15.12 2.83 -2.58
N LEU A 119 -14.31 3.32 -1.63
CA LEU A 119 -14.61 3.11 -0.21
C LEU A 119 -15.91 3.80 0.21
N LEU A 120 -16.17 5.02 -0.24
CA LEU A 120 -17.38 5.76 0.09
C LEU A 120 -18.65 5.17 -0.54
N HIS A 121 -18.52 4.43 -1.64
CA HIS A 121 -19.64 3.87 -2.40
C HIS A 121 -19.84 2.37 -2.19
N THR A 122 -18.95 1.69 -1.45
CA THR A 122 -19.13 0.25 -1.22
C THR A 122 -20.31 -0.04 -0.30
N LYS A 123 -21.10 -1.07 -0.67
CA LYS A 123 -22.20 -1.61 0.16
C LYS A 123 -21.69 -2.23 1.48
N ARG A 124 -20.38 -2.44 1.62
CA ARG A 124 -19.73 -2.98 2.83
C ARG A 124 -19.52 -1.93 3.92
N LEU A 125 -19.70 -0.63 3.61
CA LEU A 125 -19.40 0.48 4.51
C LEU A 125 -20.21 0.51 5.81
N PRO A 126 -21.50 0.16 5.85
CA PRO A 126 -22.29 0.26 7.07
C PRO A 126 -21.66 -0.46 8.27
N GLY A 127 -21.48 0.25 9.39
CA GLY A 127 -20.88 -0.25 10.62
C GLY A 127 -19.35 -0.36 10.62
N GLN A 128 -18.68 0.20 9.61
CA GLN A 128 -17.21 0.32 9.61
C GLN A 128 -16.75 1.42 10.57
N LYS A 129 -15.48 1.33 10.95
CA LYS A 129 -14.83 2.27 11.88
C LYS A 129 -13.76 3.09 11.18
N GLY A 130 -13.27 4.15 11.83
CA GLY A 130 -12.23 5.03 11.32
C GLY A 130 -10.93 4.32 10.94
N SER A 131 -10.63 3.17 11.55
CA SER A 131 -9.50 2.33 11.17
C SER A 131 -9.49 1.90 9.69
N CYS A 132 -10.64 1.81 9.03
CA CYS A 132 -10.72 1.51 7.60
C CYS A 132 -10.03 2.55 6.70
N LEU A 133 -9.77 3.75 7.24
CA LEU A 133 -9.14 4.85 6.51
C LEU A 133 -7.61 4.74 6.42
N GLN A 134 -6.97 3.86 7.20
CA GLN A 134 -5.51 3.83 7.32
C GLN A 134 -4.78 3.54 6.00
N CYS A 135 -5.37 2.76 5.11
CA CYS A 135 -4.80 2.43 3.80
C CYS A 135 -5.41 3.28 2.66
N LYS A 136 -6.05 4.40 2.96
CA LYS A 136 -6.76 5.22 1.96
C LYS A 136 -6.19 6.63 1.78
N GLY A 137 -5.03 6.88 2.35
CA GLY A 137 -4.32 8.16 2.30
C GLY A 137 -3.71 8.53 3.63
N SER A 138 -2.83 9.51 3.64
CA SER A 138 -2.10 9.92 4.84
C SER A 138 -2.91 10.82 5.78
N TYR A 139 -4.10 11.26 5.39
CA TYR A 139 -4.92 12.20 6.17
C TYR A 139 -5.11 11.77 7.62
N VAL A 140 -5.48 10.51 7.84
CA VAL A 140 -5.71 10.01 9.21
C VAL A 140 -4.47 10.06 10.08
N TYR A 141 -3.29 9.88 9.50
CA TYR A 141 -2.03 10.04 10.21
C TYR A 141 -1.72 11.53 10.46
N ASP A 142 -1.75 12.32 9.41
CA ASP A 142 -1.30 13.72 9.47
C ASP A 142 -2.23 14.60 10.31
N VAL A 143 -3.53 14.30 10.35
CA VAL A 143 -4.54 15.12 11.04
C VAL A 143 -4.97 14.49 12.37
N TYR A 144 -5.21 13.18 12.42
CA TYR A 144 -5.75 12.57 13.64
C TYR A 144 -4.70 11.90 14.50
N PHE A 145 -3.82 11.07 13.90
CA PHE A 145 -2.89 10.25 14.68
C PHE A 145 -1.81 11.09 15.37
N LYS A 146 -1.25 12.06 14.70
CA LYS A 146 -0.18 12.92 15.28
C LYS A 146 -0.61 13.60 16.58
N GLU A 147 -1.87 13.97 16.71
CA GLU A 147 -2.39 14.67 17.88
C GLU A 147 -3.07 13.74 18.90
N GLY A 148 -3.83 12.75 18.42
CA GLY A 148 -4.71 11.93 19.23
C GLY A 148 -4.39 10.43 19.24
N GLY A 149 -3.30 10.00 18.60
CA GLY A 149 -2.95 8.58 18.49
C GLY A 149 -4.07 7.75 17.87
N TRP A 150 -4.30 6.58 18.40
CA TRP A 150 -5.31 5.64 17.90
C TRP A 150 -6.77 5.99 18.18
N ALA A 151 -7.06 7.11 18.87
CA ALA A 151 -8.42 7.45 19.31
C ALA A 151 -9.45 7.51 18.16
N TYR A 152 -9.04 7.82 16.93
CA TYR A 152 -9.93 7.84 15.77
C TYR A 152 -10.34 6.43 15.30
N ALA A 153 -9.54 5.41 15.58
CA ALA A 153 -9.70 4.07 14.99
C ALA A 153 -11.03 3.40 15.37
N SER A 154 -11.51 3.63 16.60
CA SER A 154 -12.77 3.09 17.11
C SER A 154 -14.00 3.95 16.79
N LYS A 155 -13.82 5.19 16.32
CA LYS A 155 -14.93 6.08 15.95
C LYS A 155 -15.69 5.54 14.72
N PRO A 156 -16.97 5.93 14.54
CA PRO A 156 -17.70 5.65 13.31
C PRO A 156 -16.93 6.15 12.08
N PHE A 157 -16.95 5.36 11.01
CA PHE A 157 -16.23 5.69 9.77
C PHE A 157 -16.64 7.07 9.22
N ASP A 158 -17.93 7.33 9.14
CA ASP A 158 -18.50 8.56 8.59
C ASP A 158 -18.08 9.80 9.39
N GLU A 159 -17.94 9.71 10.71
CA GLU A 159 -17.43 10.80 11.55
C GLU A 159 -15.98 11.16 11.16
N VAL A 160 -15.13 10.15 10.97
CA VAL A 160 -13.71 10.36 10.67
C VAL A 160 -13.50 10.75 9.20
N ALA A 161 -14.30 10.23 8.29
CA ALA A 161 -14.20 10.48 6.86
C ALA A 161 -14.81 11.84 6.43
N ALA A 162 -15.79 12.37 7.18
CA ALA A 162 -16.56 13.56 6.79
C ALA A 162 -15.71 14.78 6.40
N PRO A 163 -14.59 15.11 7.07
CA PRO A 163 -13.79 16.27 6.70
C PRO A 163 -12.84 16.01 5.52
N ILE A 164 -12.65 14.76 5.07
CA ILE A 164 -11.68 14.42 4.03
C ILE A 164 -12.27 14.74 2.66
N THR A 165 -11.63 15.66 1.94
CA THR A 165 -12.02 15.99 0.57
C THR A 165 -11.52 14.94 -0.42
N MET A 166 -12.13 14.86 -1.61
CA MET A 166 -11.69 13.91 -2.65
C MET A 166 -10.25 14.14 -3.11
N ASP A 167 -9.70 15.33 -2.92
CA ASP A 167 -8.32 15.64 -3.18
C ASP A 167 -7.36 15.02 -2.16
N GLU A 168 -7.77 14.92 -0.91
CA GLU A 168 -6.96 14.45 0.22
C GLU A 168 -6.97 12.94 0.42
N TRP A 169 -7.81 12.20 -0.31
CA TRP A 169 -7.72 10.75 -0.35
C TRP A 169 -6.36 10.33 -0.91
N PHE A 170 -6.19 9.18 -1.42
CA PHE A 170 -4.90 8.70 -1.88
C PHE A 170 -4.19 9.67 -2.85
N GLY A 171 -2.95 10.06 -2.56
CA GLY A 171 -2.16 11.02 -3.34
C GLY A 171 -0.66 10.95 -3.07
N CYS A 172 0.07 11.98 -3.47
CA CYS A 172 1.54 12.02 -3.35
C CYS A 172 2.00 11.90 -1.89
N SER A 173 1.34 12.56 -0.95
CA SER A 173 1.62 12.51 0.49
C SER A 173 1.45 11.12 1.11
N THR A 174 0.75 10.21 0.45
CA THR A 174 0.60 8.82 0.88
C THR A 174 1.92 8.04 0.82
N CYS A 175 2.79 8.38 -0.14
CA CYS A 175 4.09 7.74 -0.31
C CYS A 175 5.26 8.66 0.03
N HIS A 176 5.07 9.98 -0.06
CA HIS A 176 6.10 10.98 0.14
C HIS A 176 5.81 11.84 1.37
N ASP A 177 6.85 12.12 2.14
CA ASP A 177 6.76 13.10 3.21
C ASP A 177 6.49 14.49 2.59
N PRO A 178 5.42 15.19 3.01
CA PRO A 178 5.02 16.45 2.40
C PRO A 178 6.01 17.61 2.64
N GLU A 179 6.93 17.47 3.60
CA GLU A 179 7.96 18.49 3.88
C GLU A 179 9.24 18.24 3.11
N THR A 180 9.67 17.00 2.97
CA THR A 180 10.97 16.63 2.40
C THR A 180 10.87 15.99 1.02
N MET A 181 9.70 15.50 0.63
CA MET A 181 9.47 14.67 -0.55
C MET A 181 10.26 13.35 -0.55
N GLU A 182 10.80 12.95 0.57
CA GLU A 182 11.36 11.61 0.75
C GLU A 182 10.25 10.57 0.87
N LEU A 183 10.56 9.34 0.53
CA LEU A 183 9.62 8.23 0.77
C LEU A 183 9.37 8.09 2.26
N ARG A 184 8.12 7.85 2.64
CA ARG A 184 7.75 7.62 4.04
C ARG A 184 6.76 6.48 4.21
N VAL A 185 6.86 5.82 5.34
CA VAL A 185 5.82 4.96 5.87
C VAL A 185 5.11 5.74 6.99
N TYR A 186 3.80 5.90 6.87
CA TYR A 186 2.99 6.62 7.85
C TYR A 186 2.03 5.70 8.60
N GLN A 187 1.72 4.52 8.04
CA GLN A 187 0.73 3.60 8.61
C GLN A 187 1.27 3.00 9.91
N GLN A 188 0.72 3.49 11.01
CA GLN A 188 1.24 3.20 12.34
C GLN A 188 1.16 1.72 12.73
N GLY A 189 0.11 1.01 12.31
CA GLY A 189 0.00 -0.42 12.57
C GLY A 189 1.12 -1.22 11.91
N PHE A 190 1.51 -0.85 10.67
CA PHE A 190 2.66 -1.46 10.00
C PHE A 190 3.96 -1.18 10.76
N ILE A 191 4.19 0.08 11.15
CA ILE A 191 5.38 0.48 11.92
C ILE A 191 5.46 -0.31 13.24
N GLU A 192 4.36 -0.41 13.98
CA GLU A 192 4.30 -1.13 15.26
C GLU A 192 4.54 -2.64 15.07
N SER A 193 3.98 -3.25 14.03
CA SER A 193 4.18 -4.68 13.75
C SER A 193 5.62 -4.97 13.30
N MET A 194 6.22 -4.10 12.50
CA MET A 194 7.64 -4.22 12.14
C MET A 194 8.56 -4.05 13.35
N ALA A 195 8.25 -3.11 14.25
CA ALA A 195 9.01 -2.93 15.48
C ALA A 195 8.95 -4.16 16.40
N LYS A 196 7.81 -4.85 16.51
CA LYS A 196 7.69 -6.12 17.23
C LYS A 196 8.63 -7.21 16.68
N ARG A 197 8.90 -7.17 15.37
CA ARG A 197 9.87 -8.06 14.70
C ARG A 197 11.31 -7.57 14.82
N GLY A 198 11.57 -6.48 15.52
CA GLY A 198 12.90 -5.87 15.66
C GLY A 198 13.36 -5.06 14.46
N VAL A 199 12.44 -4.67 13.56
CA VAL A 199 12.74 -3.86 12.37
C VAL A 199 12.31 -2.42 12.63
N ASP A 200 13.28 -1.49 12.59
CA ASP A 200 13.00 -0.06 12.59
C ASP A 200 12.78 0.42 11.15
N VAL A 201 11.53 0.68 10.81
CA VAL A 201 11.14 1.16 9.48
C VAL A 201 11.80 2.50 9.12
N ASN A 202 12.07 3.36 10.12
CA ASN A 202 12.71 4.66 9.90
C ASN A 202 14.22 4.54 9.61
N ALA A 203 14.83 3.40 9.96
CA ALA A 203 16.23 3.09 9.63
C ALA A 203 16.37 2.28 8.33
N ALA A 204 15.28 2.10 7.58
CA ALA A 204 15.27 1.35 6.34
C ALA A 204 16.22 1.96 5.30
N THR A 205 16.92 1.12 4.56
CA THR A 205 17.65 1.53 3.38
C THR A 205 16.71 2.06 2.31
N HIS A 206 17.24 2.81 1.34
CA HIS A 206 16.43 3.34 0.24
C HIS A 206 15.62 2.24 -0.49
N ASN A 207 16.21 1.07 -0.71
CA ASN A 207 15.52 -0.04 -1.38
C ASN A 207 14.43 -0.67 -0.51
N GLU A 208 14.68 -0.83 0.78
CA GLU A 208 13.66 -1.30 1.74
C GLU A 208 12.52 -0.30 1.83
N MET A 209 12.81 1.00 1.93
CA MET A 209 11.77 2.04 1.98
C MET A 209 10.89 2.02 0.72
N ARG A 210 11.47 1.80 -0.47
CA ARG A 210 10.70 1.63 -1.72
C ARG A 210 9.72 0.46 -1.68
N ALA A 211 10.05 -0.59 -0.96
CA ALA A 211 9.13 -1.71 -0.72
C ALA A 211 8.12 -1.36 0.37
N TYR A 212 8.56 -0.81 1.49
CA TYR A 212 7.70 -0.53 2.65
C TYR A 212 6.61 0.49 2.38
N VAL A 213 6.82 1.45 1.49
CA VAL A 213 5.76 2.41 1.10
C VAL A 213 4.57 1.74 0.40
N CYS A 214 4.78 0.60 -0.25
CA CYS A 214 3.70 -0.21 -0.79
C CYS A 214 3.14 -1.15 0.30
N SER A 215 4.03 -1.81 1.02
CA SER A 215 3.71 -2.82 2.04
C SER A 215 2.90 -2.28 3.21
N GLN A 216 3.01 -0.99 3.55
CA GLN A 216 2.22 -0.40 4.62
C GLN A 216 0.69 -0.53 4.41
N CYS A 217 0.26 -0.73 3.16
CA CYS A 217 -1.15 -0.92 2.78
C CYS A 217 -1.37 -2.28 2.10
N HIS A 218 -0.40 -2.76 1.32
CA HIS A 218 -0.42 -4.07 0.66
C HIS A 218 0.14 -5.16 1.57
N THR A 219 -0.61 -5.49 2.59
CA THR A 219 -0.27 -6.44 3.65
C THR A 219 -1.55 -6.99 4.28
N GLU A 220 -1.55 -8.22 4.75
CA GLU A 220 -2.70 -8.76 5.49
C GLU A 220 -2.84 -8.05 6.84
N TYR A 221 -4.06 -7.75 7.23
CA TYR A 221 -4.34 -7.00 8.45
C TYR A 221 -5.67 -7.40 9.09
N TYR A 222 -5.77 -7.09 10.38
CA TYR A 222 -6.98 -7.21 11.17
C TYR A 222 -7.17 -5.98 12.05
N PHE A 223 -8.36 -5.83 12.62
CA PHE A 223 -8.64 -4.79 13.60
C PHE A 223 -8.72 -5.41 14.99
N THR A 224 -8.01 -4.82 15.95
CA THR A 224 -8.12 -5.25 17.34
C THR A 224 -9.53 -5.07 17.85
N ALA A 225 -10.02 -6.03 18.64
CA ALA A 225 -11.38 -5.98 19.18
C ALA A 225 -11.57 -4.85 20.21
N GLU A 226 -10.50 -4.51 20.94
CA GLU A 226 -10.53 -3.54 22.02
C GLU A 226 -10.69 -2.11 21.53
N ASP A 227 -9.84 -1.66 20.64
CA ASP A 227 -9.75 -0.27 20.22
C ASP A 227 -9.76 -0.05 18.69
N GLY A 228 -9.87 -1.13 17.91
CA GLY A 228 -9.96 -1.08 16.46
C GLY A 228 -8.65 -0.71 15.76
N ARG A 229 -7.49 -0.77 16.45
CA ARG A 229 -6.19 -0.58 15.80
C ARG A 229 -5.94 -1.63 14.74
N VAL A 230 -5.15 -1.29 13.75
CA VAL A 230 -4.65 -2.27 12.78
C VAL A 230 -3.57 -3.14 13.42
N ALA A 231 -3.69 -4.45 13.26
CA ALA A 231 -2.72 -5.45 13.66
C ALA A 231 -2.43 -6.38 12.49
N HIS A 232 -1.26 -6.98 12.46
CA HIS A 232 -0.80 -7.80 11.35
C HIS A 232 -0.45 -9.22 11.83
N PRO A 233 -0.83 -10.27 11.09
CA PRO A 233 -0.58 -11.66 11.51
C PRO A 233 0.91 -12.01 11.60
N TYR A 234 1.76 -11.31 10.84
CA TYR A 234 3.20 -11.51 10.80
C TYR A 234 3.98 -10.78 11.90
N GLU A 235 3.34 -10.17 12.87
CA GLU A 235 4.05 -9.43 13.93
C GLU A 235 4.98 -10.29 14.79
N ASN A 236 4.80 -11.62 14.79
CA ASN A 236 5.68 -12.59 15.44
C ASN A 236 6.69 -13.25 14.50
N GLY A 237 6.51 -13.14 13.19
CA GLY A 237 7.34 -13.74 12.15
C GLY A 237 6.56 -13.89 10.85
N LEU A 238 7.29 -14.09 9.75
CA LEU A 238 6.72 -14.25 8.40
C LEU A 238 6.56 -15.72 8.00
N ASP A 239 7.07 -16.64 8.80
CA ASP A 239 6.92 -18.06 8.51
C ASP A 239 5.52 -18.57 8.88
N ALA A 240 5.07 -19.61 8.20
CA ALA A 240 3.73 -20.15 8.35
C ALA A 240 3.40 -20.60 9.80
N GLU A 241 4.40 -21.07 10.56
CA GLU A 241 4.21 -21.47 11.95
C GLU A 241 3.96 -20.25 12.85
N SER A 242 4.72 -19.18 12.67
CA SER A 242 4.55 -17.92 13.43
C SER A 242 3.17 -17.31 13.20
N GLU A 243 2.70 -17.27 11.94
CA GLU A 243 1.35 -16.80 11.60
C GLU A 243 0.27 -17.74 12.14
N TYR A 244 0.44 -19.06 12.03
CA TYR A 244 -0.48 -20.01 12.63
C TYR A 244 -0.62 -19.82 14.13
N GLN A 245 0.49 -19.63 14.85
CA GLN A 245 0.48 -19.34 16.27
C GLN A 245 -0.19 -18.01 16.60
N TYR A 246 -0.03 -16.98 15.76
CA TYR A 246 -0.75 -15.73 15.91
C TYR A 246 -2.27 -15.95 15.93
N TYR A 247 -2.81 -16.70 14.97
CA TYR A 247 -4.24 -17.02 14.92
C TYR A 247 -4.72 -17.90 16.09
N GLN A 248 -3.89 -18.83 16.56
CA GLN A 248 -4.24 -19.71 17.68
C GLN A 248 -4.19 -19.01 19.03
N SER A 249 -3.27 -18.08 19.21
CA SER A 249 -3.03 -17.40 20.51
C SER A 249 -4.14 -16.42 20.88
N GLY A 250 -4.93 -15.97 19.92
CA GLY A 250 -5.90 -14.89 20.11
C GLY A 250 -5.25 -13.54 20.34
N GLN A 251 -4.00 -13.34 19.90
CA GLN A 251 -3.37 -12.02 19.80
C GLN A 251 -4.28 -11.06 19.03
N ALA A 252 -4.01 -9.77 19.05
CA ALA A 252 -4.91 -8.76 18.51
C ALA A 252 -6.33 -8.77 19.12
N GLY A 253 -6.42 -8.81 20.46
CA GLY A 253 -7.69 -8.67 21.18
C GLY A 253 -8.56 -9.93 21.17
N GLY A 254 -7.96 -11.11 21.14
CA GLY A 254 -8.68 -12.39 21.18
C GLY A 254 -9.17 -12.86 19.83
N PHE A 255 -8.62 -12.31 18.76
CA PHE A 255 -8.91 -12.73 17.39
C PHE A 255 -8.59 -14.22 17.20
N LYS A 256 -9.57 -15.00 16.75
CA LYS A 256 -9.44 -16.43 16.43
C LYS A 256 -9.97 -16.77 15.03
N GLY A 257 -10.39 -15.76 14.28
CA GLY A 257 -10.97 -15.85 12.97
C GLY A 257 -11.80 -14.61 12.67
N ASP A 258 -12.14 -14.38 11.39
CA ASP A 258 -12.93 -13.23 10.97
C ASP A 258 -14.43 -13.43 11.22
N TRP A 259 -14.92 -14.62 10.90
CA TRP A 259 -16.35 -14.93 11.07
C TRP A 259 -16.58 -16.44 11.18
N MET A 260 -17.73 -16.79 11.72
CA MET A 260 -18.21 -18.16 11.68
C MET A 260 -19.11 -18.37 10.46
N HIS A 261 -18.73 -19.29 9.60
CA HIS A 261 -19.53 -19.62 8.43
C HIS A 261 -20.93 -20.16 8.87
N PRO A 262 -22.04 -19.58 8.38
CA PRO A 262 -23.37 -19.88 8.94
C PRO A 262 -23.84 -21.31 8.75
N ASP A 263 -23.41 -21.98 7.69
CA ASP A 263 -23.84 -23.38 7.40
C ASP A 263 -22.89 -24.41 8.00
N SER A 264 -21.58 -24.33 7.68
CA SER A 264 -20.59 -25.30 8.16
C SER A 264 -20.21 -25.15 9.62
N LYS A 265 -20.52 -24.01 10.25
CA LYS A 265 -20.06 -23.64 11.62
C LYS A 265 -18.54 -23.63 11.77
N THR A 266 -17.83 -23.50 10.68
CA THR A 266 -16.37 -23.38 10.66
C THR A 266 -15.97 -21.93 10.91
N MET A 267 -14.97 -21.73 11.76
CA MET A 267 -14.33 -20.42 11.90
C MET A 267 -13.48 -20.14 10.65
N MET A 268 -13.74 -19.04 9.99
CA MET A 268 -13.12 -18.66 8.74
C MET A 268 -12.14 -17.49 8.95
N LEU A 269 -11.11 -17.48 8.12
CA LEU A 269 -10.11 -16.40 8.01
C LEU A 269 -10.14 -15.85 6.59
N LYS A 270 -10.00 -14.54 6.45
CA LYS A 270 -9.65 -13.96 5.15
C LYS A 270 -8.13 -13.96 4.98
N ALA A 271 -7.66 -14.09 3.76
CA ALA A 271 -6.34 -13.67 3.31
C ALA A 271 -6.57 -12.84 2.05
N GLN A 272 -6.46 -11.53 2.16
CA GLN A 272 -6.87 -10.60 1.11
C GLN A 272 -5.70 -9.82 0.52
N HIS A 273 -4.73 -9.44 1.33
CA HIS A 273 -3.60 -8.61 0.96
C HIS A 273 -2.25 -9.14 1.47
N PRO A 274 -1.89 -10.40 1.18
CA PRO A 274 -0.65 -11.02 1.67
C PRO A 274 0.58 -10.66 0.82
N GLU A 275 0.58 -9.52 0.12
CA GLU A 275 1.64 -9.17 -0.81
C GLU A 275 2.97 -8.95 -0.08
N PHE A 276 2.96 -8.21 1.05
CA PHE A 276 4.16 -8.01 1.85
C PHE A 276 4.73 -9.34 2.35
N GLU A 277 3.89 -10.19 2.93
CA GLU A 277 4.26 -11.49 3.45
C GLU A 277 4.85 -12.38 2.34
N THR A 278 4.23 -12.35 1.16
CA THR A 278 4.65 -13.17 0.01
C THR A 278 6.02 -12.80 -0.52
N TRP A 279 6.36 -11.51 -0.62
CA TRP A 279 7.65 -11.12 -1.16
C TRP A 279 8.74 -10.97 -0.10
N ALA A 280 8.39 -10.86 1.17
CA ALA A 280 9.33 -10.71 2.29
C ALA A 280 9.84 -12.06 2.84
N THR A 281 9.26 -13.18 2.40
CA THR A 281 9.72 -14.56 2.66
C THR A 281 10.51 -15.07 1.48
#